data_42fa81fcb65199e75a72002ec8241b92
#
_entry.id   42fa81fcb65199e75a72002ec8241b92
#
_cell.length_a   1.000
_cell.length_b   1.000
_cell.length_c   1.000
_cell.angle_alpha   90.00
_cell.angle_beta   90.00
_cell.angle_gamma   90.00
#
_symmetry.space_group_name_H-M   'P 1'
#
loop_
_entity.id
_entity.type
_entity.pdbx_description
1 polymer ?
#
loop_
_entity_poly.entity_id
_entity_poly.type
_entity_poly.pdbx_seq_one_letter_code
_entity_poly.pdbx_strand_id
1 'polypeptide(L)'
;TPEVVFAHNTIRHNRARGSLFSTPKKTVVENNLFDYTSGTAILFCGDCNGWYETGACRDIVIRHNTFINALTNMFQFTNAVISIYPEIPDLEHQEKYFHSGIVIEDNEFETFDAPILYAKSVDGLVFRHNTIHQNEAYPPFHWNKHRVLLERVTNATIEDNQFEGGFDPANDI
;
A
#
# COMPACT_ATOMS: atom_id res chain seq x y z
N THR A 1 -21.07 -9.08 4.04
CA THR A 1 -20.01 -8.08 3.82
C THR A 1 -20.33 -7.33 2.54
N PRO A 2 -20.39 -6.01 2.54
CA PRO A 2 -20.70 -5.21 1.37
C PRO A 2 -19.50 -5.10 0.41
N GLU A 3 -19.79 -4.75 -0.84
CA GLU A 3 -18.82 -4.11 -1.71
C GLU A 3 -18.57 -2.68 -1.24
N VAL A 4 -17.37 -2.16 -1.49
CA VAL A 4 -16.97 -0.83 -1.03
C VAL A 4 -16.51 0.01 -2.21
N VAL A 5 -17.04 1.22 -2.31
CA VAL A 5 -16.51 2.27 -3.16
C VAL A 5 -16.11 3.43 -2.26
N PHE A 6 -14.81 3.72 -2.23
CA PHE A 6 -14.23 4.83 -1.50
C PHE A 6 -13.67 5.82 -2.51
N ALA A 7 -14.44 6.86 -2.81
CA ALA A 7 -14.14 7.76 -3.91
C ALA A 7 -14.39 9.23 -3.58
N HIS A 8 -13.60 10.11 -4.24
CA HIS A 8 -13.73 11.57 -4.16
C HIS A 8 -13.60 12.15 -2.73
N ASN A 9 -12.76 11.52 -1.90
CA ASN A 9 -12.51 11.98 -0.54
C ASN A 9 -11.18 12.73 -0.47
N THR A 10 -11.08 13.63 0.49
CA THR A 10 -9.83 14.25 0.92
C THR A 10 -9.53 13.79 2.35
N ILE A 11 -8.44 13.05 2.50
CA ILE A 11 -7.93 12.54 3.76
C ILE A 11 -6.64 13.30 4.07
N ARG A 12 -6.66 14.10 5.11
CA ARG A 12 -5.59 15.07 5.36
C ARG A 12 -5.14 15.07 6.81
N HIS A 13 -3.82 15.06 7.01
CA HIS A 13 -3.18 15.17 8.31
C HIS A 13 -3.64 14.15 9.37
N ASN A 14 -4.00 12.95 8.93
CA ASN A 14 -4.38 11.88 9.85
C ASN A 14 -3.15 11.42 10.64
N ARG A 15 -3.34 11.21 11.94
CA ARG A 15 -2.24 10.88 12.84
C ARG A 15 -1.60 9.52 12.55
N ALA A 16 -2.39 8.48 12.25
CA ALA A 16 -1.86 7.13 12.04
C ALA A 16 -1.95 6.78 10.56
N ARG A 17 -3.06 6.27 10.12
CA ARG A 17 -3.31 5.86 8.72
C ARG A 17 -4.44 6.65 8.09
N GLY A 18 -4.42 6.78 6.77
CA GLY A 18 -5.48 7.47 6.04
C GLY A 18 -6.77 6.64 6.00
N SER A 19 -6.64 5.38 5.64
CA SER A 19 -7.77 4.44 5.57
C SER A 19 -7.31 3.01 5.84
N LEU A 20 -8.28 2.16 6.24
CA LEU A 20 -8.08 0.73 6.43
C LEU A 20 -9.22 -0.02 5.77
N PHE A 21 -8.88 -1.02 4.97
CA PHE A 21 -9.86 -1.89 4.31
C PHE A 21 -9.65 -3.35 4.74
N SER A 22 -10.76 -4.03 5.03
CA SER A 22 -10.78 -5.41 5.50
C SER A 22 -12.07 -6.08 5.03
N THR A 23 -12.16 -6.38 3.74
CA THR A 23 -13.35 -7.00 3.15
C THR A 23 -12.99 -7.97 2.02
N PRO A 24 -13.63 -9.14 1.94
CA PRO A 24 -13.44 -10.10 0.86
C PRO A 24 -14.22 -9.75 -0.41
N LYS A 25 -14.98 -8.68 -0.40
CA LYS A 25 -15.76 -8.21 -1.55
C LYS A 25 -15.01 -7.16 -2.33
N LYS A 26 -15.50 -6.89 -3.52
CA LYS A 26 -14.94 -5.86 -4.38
C LYS A 26 -14.78 -4.54 -3.64
N THR A 27 -13.60 -3.98 -3.71
CA THR A 27 -13.29 -2.66 -3.16
C THR A 27 -12.65 -1.81 -4.25
N VAL A 28 -13.21 -0.63 -4.47
CA VAL A 28 -12.65 0.37 -5.38
C VAL A 28 -12.30 1.60 -4.57
N VAL A 29 -11.03 1.99 -4.62
CA VAL A 29 -10.49 3.20 -3.99
C VAL A 29 -10.04 4.12 -5.12
N GLU A 30 -10.81 5.17 -5.42
CA GLU A 30 -10.52 5.98 -6.59
C GLU A 30 -10.76 7.48 -6.40
N ASN A 31 -9.99 8.29 -7.11
CA ASN A 31 -10.14 9.74 -7.14
C ASN A 31 -10.09 10.38 -5.74
N ASN A 32 -9.25 9.84 -4.84
CA ASN A 32 -9.05 10.40 -3.51
C ASN A 32 -7.73 11.17 -3.42
N LEU A 33 -7.70 12.15 -2.54
CA LEU A 33 -6.49 12.82 -2.11
C LEU A 33 -6.12 12.36 -0.69
N PHE A 34 -4.92 11.75 -0.56
CA PHE A 34 -4.29 11.47 0.72
C PHE A 34 -3.13 12.44 0.92
N ASP A 35 -3.27 13.33 1.87
CA ASP A 35 -2.39 14.48 2.04
C ASP A 35 -1.79 14.51 3.45
N TYR A 36 -0.48 14.27 3.54
CA TYR A 36 0.28 14.27 4.79
C TYR A 36 -0.29 13.34 5.88
N THR A 37 -0.61 12.10 5.53
CA THR A 37 -0.91 11.09 6.54
C THR A 37 0.36 10.74 7.30
N SER A 38 0.32 10.72 8.64
CA SER A 38 1.53 10.46 9.42
C SER A 38 2.02 9.02 9.28
N GLY A 39 1.11 8.07 9.14
CA GLY A 39 1.43 6.68 8.81
C GLY A 39 1.13 6.35 7.34
N THR A 40 0.84 5.09 7.08
CA THR A 40 0.44 4.64 5.75
C THR A 40 -0.85 5.32 5.28
N ALA A 41 -0.94 5.66 3.99
CA ALA A 41 -2.15 6.25 3.45
C ALA A 41 -3.28 5.22 3.34
N ILE A 42 -2.95 4.02 2.84
CA ILE A 42 -3.91 2.92 2.72
C ILE A 42 -3.32 1.67 3.37
N LEU A 43 -4.08 1.07 4.29
CA LEU A 43 -3.75 -0.20 4.94
C LEU A 43 -4.76 -1.27 4.55
N PHE A 44 -4.27 -2.40 4.05
CA PHE A 44 -5.00 -3.66 3.98
C PHE A 44 -4.45 -4.56 5.09
N CYS A 45 -5.23 -4.78 6.10
CA CYS A 45 -4.85 -5.56 7.26
C CYS A 45 -5.65 -6.87 7.31
N GLY A 46 -5.21 -7.78 8.13
CA GLY A 46 -5.91 -8.97 8.54
C GLY A 46 -5.27 -9.40 9.83
N ASP A 47 -5.77 -8.90 10.94
CA ASP A 47 -5.24 -9.20 12.27
C ASP A 47 -6.09 -10.25 12.96
N CYS A 48 -5.56 -11.47 13.03
CA CYS A 48 -6.16 -12.57 13.77
C CYS A 48 -5.57 -12.74 15.18
N ASN A 49 -4.65 -11.88 15.59
CA ASN A 49 -3.83 -12.10 16.78
C ASN A 49 -3.95 -11.00 17.85
N GLY A 50 -4.47 -9.85 17.55
CA GLY A 50 -4.55 -8.74 18.49
C GLY A 50 -5.88 -7.99 18.44
N TRP A 51 -6.12 -7.29 17.34
CA TRP A 51 -7.31 -6.47 17.17
C TRP A 51 -8.49 -7.25 16.58
N TYR A 52 -8.25 -8.46 16.09
CA TYR A 52 -9.25 -9.33 15.45
C TYR A 52 -9.99 -8.65 14.28
N GLU A 53 -9.30 -7.78 13.57
CA GLU A 53 -9.74 -7.19 12.32
C GLU A 53 -9.56 -8.22 11.22
N THR A 54 -10.53 -9.08 11.03
CA THR A 54 -10.44 -10.20 10.11
C THR A 54 -11.14 -9.92 8.81
N GLY A 55 -10.50 -10.28 7.74
CA GLY A 55 -11.05 -10.24 6.39
C GLY A 55 -9.94 -10.16 5.36
N ALA A 56 -9.73 -11.28 4.68
CA ALA A 56 -8.87 -11.29 3.51
C ALA A 56 -9.48 -10.40 2.44
N CYS A 57 -8.67 -9.48 1.92
CA CYS A 57 -9.10 -8.66 0.79
C CYS A 57 -8.98 -9.46 -0.51
N ARG A 58 -10.00 -9.33 -1.35
CA ARG A 58 -10.13 -9.94 -2.67
C ARG A 58 -10.68 -8.89 -3.62
N ASP A 59 -10.26 -8.89 -4.88
CA ASP A 59 -10.79 -7.98 -5.90
C ASP A 59 -10.71 -6.50 -5.49
N ILE A 60 -9.50 -6.01 -5.33
CA ILE A 60 -9.20 -4.63 -4.93
C ILE A 60 -8.68 -3.85 -6.12
N VAL A 61 -9.22 -2.65 -6.33
CA VAL A 61 -8.71 -1.70 -7.33
C VAL A 61 -8.44 -0.36 -6.64
N ILE A 62 -7.20 0.10 -6.73
CA ILE A 62 -6.75 1.41 -6.24
C ILE A 62 -6.29 2.20 -7.45
N ARG A 63 -7.04 3.23 -7.86
CA ARG A 63 -6.74 3.98 -9.08
C ARG A 63 -7.06 5.46 -8.99
N HIS A 64 -6.34 6.25 -9.79
CA HIS A 64 -6.57 7.70 -9.92
C HIS A 64 -6.54 8.44 -8.58
N ASN A 65 -5.77 7.95 -7.60
CA ASN A 65 -5.58 8.63 -6.33
C ASN A 65 -4.30 9.45 -6.38
N THR A 66 -4.27 10.52 -5.60
CA THR A 66 -3.07 11.31 -5.34
C THR A 66 -2.64 11.12 -3.89
N PHE A 67 -1.37 10.79 -3.69
CA PHE A 67 -0.74 10.60 -2.39
C PHE A 67 0.36 11.63 -2.22
N ILE A 68 0.25 12.48 -1.21
CA ILE A 68 1.22 13.54 -0.92
C ILE A 68 1.84 13.31 0.45
N ASN A 69 3.14 13.08 0.49
CA ASN A 69 3.97 13.02 1.68
C ASN A 69 3.35 12.24 2.86
N ALA A 70 2.93 11.02 2.61
CA ALA A 70 2.62 10.07 3.68
C ALA A 70 3.90 9.66 4.41
N LEU A 71 3.77 8.94 5.53
CA LEU A 71 4.89 8.41 6.33
C LEU A 71 5.73 9.49 7.02
N THR A 72 5.11 10.57 7.45
CA THR A 72 5.82 11.64 8.18
C THR A 72 6.18 11.23 9.62
N ASN A 73 5.72 10.06 10.08
CA ASN A 73 6.08 9.47 11.37
C ASN A 73 6.07 7.93 11.27
N MET A 74 6.71 7.28 12.24
CA MET A 74 6.78 5.82 12.34
C MET A 74 5.73 5.31 13.31
N PHE A 75 4.67 4.73 12.76
CA PHE A 75 3.62 4.04 13.51
C PHE A 75 3.60 2.54 13.18
N GLN A 76 2.82 1.78 13.94
CA GLN A 76 2.54 0.38 13.64
C GLN A 76 1.96 0.23 12.22
N PHE A 77 2.42 -0.78 11.48
CA PHE A 77 2.03 -1.06 10.08
C PHE A 77 2.35 0.05 9.08
N THR A 78 3.34 0.88 9.39
CA THR A 78 3.80 1.98 8.54
C THR A 78 4.96 1.52 7.66
N ASN A 79 4.74 0.55 6.78
CA ASN A 79 5.82 -0.06 5.99
C ASN A 79 6.01 0.62 4.64
N ALA A 80 4.97 1.24 4.10
CA ALA A 80 4.98 2.01 2.86
C ALA A 80 3.75 2.94 2.80
N VAL A 81 3.66 3.76 1.75
CA VAL A 81 2.48 4.60 1.49
C VAL A 81 1.22 3.75 1.37
N ILE A 82 1.31 2.64 0.62
CA ILE A 82 0.29 1.59 0.59
C ILE A 82 0.89 0.35 1.26
N SER A 83 0.28 -0.09 2.36
CA SER A 83 0.73 -1.26 3.11
C SER A 83 -0.32 -2.37 3.06
N ILE A 84 0.08 -3.54 2.57
CA ILE A 84 -0.71 -4.76 2.60
C ILE A 84 -0.06 -5.68 3.63
N TYR A 85 -0.57 -5.63 4.86
CA TYR A 85 0.07 -6.25 6.02
C TYR A 85 -0.92 -7.11 6.82
N PRO A 86 -1.10 -8.39 6.45
CA PRO A 86 -1.77 -9.33 7.34
C PRO A 86 -0.82 -9.78 8.46
N GLU A 87 -1.32 -9.89 9.67
CA GLU A 87 -0.58 -10.54 10.75
C GLU A 87 -0.64 -12.05 10.61
N ILE A 88 0.45 -12.63 10.14
CA ILE A 88 0.60 -14.07 9.97
C ILE A 88 1.71 -14.55 10.91
N PRO A 89 1.40 -15.34 11.93
CA PRO A 89 2.38 -15.78 12.93
C PRO A 89 3.53 -16.60 12.33
N ASP A 90 3.26 -17.39 11.30
CA ASP A 90 4.24 -18.24 10.63
C ASP A 90 4.18 -18.05 9.12
N LEU A 91 4.77 -16.94 8.66
CA LEU A 91 4.77 -16.59 7.25
C LEU A 91 5.56 -17.57 6.37
N GLU A 92 6.63 -18.15 6.90
CA GLU A 92 7.50 -19.06 6.14
C GLU A 92 6.78 -20.36 5.77
N HIS A 93 5.88 -20.83 6.63
CA HIS A 93 5.14 -22.08 6.44
C HIS A 93 3.69 -21.88 6.01
N GLN A 94 3.32 -20.66 5.56
CA GLN A 94 1.97 -20.45 5.05
C GLN A 94 1.69 -21.35 3.84
N GLU A 95 0.55 -22.03 3.86
CA GLU A 95 0.09 -22.87 2.74
C GLU A 95 -0.73 -22.06 1.72
N LYS A 96 -1.41 -21.02 2.17
CA LYS A 96 -2.27 -20.16 1.36
C LYS A 96 -1.94 -18.70 1.56
N TYR A 97 -2.05 -17.94 0.49
CA TYR A 97 -1.91 -16.49 0.55
C TYR A 97 -3.14 -15.86 1.22
N PHE A 98 -2.88 -14.86 2.07
CA PHE A 98 -3.94 -14.21 2.83
C PHE A 98 -4.80 -13.32 1.92
N HIS A 99 -4.19 -12.41 1.17
CA HIS A 99 -4.88 -11.52 0.24
C HIS A 99 -4.74 -12.00 -1.20
N SER A 100 -5.62 -11.52 -2.10
CA SER A 100 -5.50 -11.80 -3.54
C SER A 100 -6.18 -10.75 -4.41
N GLY A 101 -5.78 -10.71 -5.68
CA GLY A 101 -6.45 -9.91 -6.71
C GLY A 101 -6.40 -8.41 -6.42
N ILE A 102 -5.21 -7.84 -6.25
CA ILE A 102 -5.01 -6.42 -5.93
C ILE A 102 -4.40 -5.71 -7.14
N VAL A 103 -5.06 -4.66 -7.61
CA VAL A 103 -4.61 -3.81 -8.70
C VAL A 103 -4.42 -2.39 -8.21
N ILE A 104 -3.22 -1.84 -8.41
CA ILE A 104 -2.82 -0.48 -8.06
C ILE A 104 -2.35 0.18 -9.35
N GLU A 105 -3.17 1.06 -9.91
CA GLU A 105 -2.91 1.61 -11.23
C GLU A 105 -3.30 3.09 -11.37
N ASP A 106 -2.62 3.79 -12.26
CA ASP A 106 -2.92 5.17 -12.61
C ASP A 106 -2.98 6.12 -11.40
N ASN A 107 -2.14 5.89 -10.38
CA ASN A 107 -2.04 6.76 -9.22
C ASN A 107 -0.82 7.69 -9.33
N GLU A 108 -0.90 8.80 -8.64
CA GLU A 108 0.17 9.78 -8.51
C GLU A 108 0.67 9.81 -7.06
N PHE A 109 1.98 9.67 -6.89
CA PHE A 109 2.66 9.72 -5.60
C PHE A 109 3.66 10.87 -5.60
N GLU A 110 3.53 11.76 -4.65
CA GLU A 110 4.56 12.74 -4.28
C GLU A 110 5.13 12.35 -2.93
N THR A 111 6.40 12.01 -2.86
CA THR A 111 7.00 11.46 -1.65
C THR A 111 8.39 12.03 -1.40
N PHE A 112 8.73 12.19 -0.11
CA PHE A 112 10.07 12.57 0.33
C PHE A 112 10.95 11.36 0.68
N ASP A 113 10.38 10.15 0.78
CA ASP A 113 11.09 8.93 1.16
C ASP A 113 10.81 7.78 0.18
N ALA A 114 11.53 6.70 0.29
CA ALA A 114 11.52 5.62 -0.68
C ALA A 114 10.24 4.77 -0.72
N PRO A 115 9.64 4.31 0.40
CA PRO A 115 8.69 3.22 0.36
C PRO A 115 7.31 3.62 -0.18
N ILE A 116 6.94 3.07 -1.32
CA ILE A 116 5.65 3.31 -1.99
C ILE A 116 4.67 2.18 -1.71
N LEU A 117 5.09 0.93 -1.93
CA LEU A 117 4.28 -0.26 -1.76
C LEU A 117 4.99 -1.29 -0.89
N TYR A 118 4.29 -1.78 0.11
CA TYR A 118 4.64 -2.98 0.85
C TYR A 118 3.53 -4.01 0.71
N ALA A 119 3.86 -5.22 0.33
CA ALA A 119 2.89 -6.30 0.20
C ALA A 119 3.40 -7.60 0.83
N LYS A 120 2.58 -8.17 1.71
CA LYS A 120 2.85 -9.40 2.42
C LYS A 120 1.72 -10.40 2.21
N SER A 121 2.07 -11.62 1.80
CA SER A 121 1.13 -12.71 1.60
C SER A 121 -0.01 -12.39 0.64
N VAL A 122 0.35 -12.14 -0.62
CA VAL A 122 -0.60 -11.78 -1.69
C VAL A 122 -0.44 -12.72 -2.88
N ASP A 123 -1.56 -13.20 -3.41
CA ASP A 123 -1.63 -13.89 -4.70
C ASP A 123 -2.32 -12.99 -5.74
N GLY A 124 -1.58 -12.59 -6.76
CA GLY A 124 -2.06 -11.66 -7.78
C GLY A 124 -2.00 -10.19 -7.33
N LEU A 125 -0.89 -9.55 -7.62
CA LEU A 125 -0.63 -8.14 -7.38
C LEU A 125 -0.23 -7.46 -8.69
N VAL A 126 -0.93 -6.41 -9.06
CA VAL A 126 -0.56 -5.57 -10.20
C VAL A 126 -0.27 -4.15 -9.72
N PHE A 127 0.90 -3.64 -10.04
CA PHE A 127 1.32 -2.26 -9.79
C PHE A 127 1.78 -1.65 -11.11
N ARG A 128 0.93 -0.85 -11.74
CA ARG A 128 1.22 -0.35 -13.10
C ARG A 128 0.71 1.07 -13.35
N HIS A 129 1.31 1.72 -14.35
CA HIS A 129 0.94 3.07 -14.82
C HIS A 129 0.92 4.12 -13.70
N ASN A 130 1.63 3.90 -12.60
CA ASN A 130 1.72 4.88 -11.53
C ASN A 130 2.86 5.84 -11.80
N THR A 131 2.70 7.08 -11.36
CA THR A 131 3.75 8.10 -11.42
C THR A 131 4.22 8.43 -10.01
N ILE A 132 5.51 8.35 -9.79
CA ILE A 132 6.14 8.57 -8.49
C ILE A 132 7.13 9.73 -8.61
N HIS A 133 6.76 10.86 -8.01
CA HIS A 133 7.60 12.04 -7.87
C HIS A 133 8.28 12.06 -6.51
N GLN A 134 9.56 12.39 -6.52
CA GLN A 134 10.33 12.55 -5.30
C GLN A 134 10.53 14.03 -4.99
N ASN A 135 10.26 14.44 -3.76
CA ASN A 135 10.47 15.80 -3.28
C ASN A 135 11.38 15.83 -2.05
N GLU A 136 11.71 17.02 -1.59
CA GLU A 136 12.60 17.27 -0.45
C GLU A 136 11.86 17.89 0.75
N ALA A 137 10.57 17.59 0.92
CA ALA A 137 9.76 18.16 2.00
C ALA A 137 10.30 17.81 3.39
N TYR A 138 10.87 16.61 3.54
CA TYR A 138 11.55 16.13 4.74
C TYR A 138 12.78 15.30 4.37
N PRO A 139 13.78 15.19 5.26
CA PRO A 139 14.87 14.23 5.10
C PRO A 139 14.33 12.79 5.15
N PRO A 140 14.75 11.89 4.25
CA PRO A 140 14.38 10.49 4.29
C PRO A 140 14.85 9.82 5.59
N PHE A 141 13.96 9.14 6.31
CA PHE A 141 14.27 8.50 7.58
C PHE A 141 13.69 7.09 7.76
N HIS A 142 12.83 6.64 6.84
CA HIS A 142 12.15 5.36 6.96
C HIS A 142 13.15 4.18 6.90
N TRP A 143 12.91 3.14 7.70
CA TRP A 143 13.75 1.93 7.72
C TRP A 143 13.71 1.17 6.39
N ASN A 144 12.53 1.10 5.76
CA ASN A 144 12.36 0.48 4.45
C ASN A 144 12.91 1.43 3.39
N LYS A 145 13.90 0.97 2.64
CA LYS A 145 14.52 1.74 1.56
C LYS A 145 14.12 1.25 0.17
N HIS A 146 13.29 0.21 0.11
CA HIS A 146 12.75 -0.30 -1.15
C HIS A 146 11.53 0.51 -1.57
N ARG A 147 11.44 0.82 -2.86
CA ARG A 147 10.26 1.44 -3.45
C ARG A 147 9.07 0.50 -3.41
N VAL A 148 9.31 -0.76 -3.68
CA VAL A 148 8.33 -1.85 -3.61
C VAL A 148 8.95 -2.99 -2.82
N LEU A 149 8.39 -3.32 -1.67
CA LEU A 149 8.86 -4.43 -0.85
C LEU A 149 7.82 -5.55 -0.84
N LEU A 150 8.22 -6.72 -1.33
CA LEU A 150 7.34 -7.89 -1.45
C LEU A 150 7.82 -9.01 -0.54
N GLU A 151 6.93 -9.52 0.32
CA GLU A 151 7.18 -10.66 1.19
C GLU A 151 6.12 -11.75 0.95
N ARG A 152 6.53 -12.89 0.40
CA ARG A 152 5.61 -13.98 0.06
C ARG A 152 4.47 -13.51 -0.84
N VAL A 153 4.83 -12.95 -1.97
CA VAL A 153 3.89 -12.53 -3.03
C VAL A 153 4.11 -13.40 -4.26
N THR A 154 3.04 -13.86 -4.86
CA THR A 154 3.06 -14.62 -6.12
C THR A 154 2.21 -13.93 -7.18
N ASN A 155 2.46 -14.22 -8.44
CA ASN A 155 1.76 -13.61 -9.57
C ASN A 155 1.77 -12.08 -9.49
N ALA A 156 2.96 -11.50 -9.19
CA ALA A 156 3.16 -10.06 -9.14
C ALA A 156 3.56 -9.52 -10.51
N THR A 157 2.96 -8.40 -10.90
CA THR A 157 3.32 -7.64 -12.09
C THR A 157 3.60 -6.20 -11.69
N ILE A 158 4.81 -5.71 -11.98
CA ILE A 158 5.23 -4.32 -11.76
C ILE A 158 5.72 -3.81 -13.11
N GLU A 159 4.92 -2.98 -13.75
CA GLU A 159 5.19 -2.55 -15.13
C GLU A 159 4.70 -1.13 -15.42
N ASP A 160 5.32 -0.50 -16.40
CA ASP A 160 4.88 0.79 -16.95
C ASP A 160 4.71 1.91 -15.92
N ASN A 161 5.45 1.86 -14.79
CA ASN A 161 5.47 2.91 -13.81
C ASN A 161 6.58 3.91 -14.11
N GLN A 162 6.33 5.18 -13.81
CA GLN A 162 7.31 6.25 -13.91
C GLN A 162 7.85 6.60 -12.52
N PHE A 163 9.09 6.23 -12.24
CA PHE A 163 9.78 6.59 -11.01
C PHE A 163 10.76 7.72 -11.29
N GLU A 164 10.57 8.85 -10.67
CA GLU A 164 11.54 9.92 -10.69
C GLU A 164 12.83 9.46 -10.01
N GLY A 165 13.98 9.66 -10.68
CA GLY A 165 15.26 9.11 -10.25
C GLY A 165 15.53 7.66 -10.68
N GLY A 166 14.57 7.04 -11.42
CA GLY A 166 14.69 5.68 -11.96
C GLY A 166 14.18 4.61 -11.01
N PHE A 167 14.13 3.40 -11.54
CA PHE A 167 13.70 2.20 -10.80
C PHE A 167 14.60 1.04 -11.20
N ASP A 168 15.26 0.44 -10.24
CA ASP A 168 16.09 -0.74 -10.41
C ASP A 168 15.50 -1.93 -9.66
N PRO A 169 14.91 -2.93 -10.35
CA PRO A 169 14.30 -4.08 -9.70
C PRO A 169 15.22 -4.82 -8.71
N ALA A 170 16.53 -4.76 -8.92
CA ALA A 170 17.48 -5.43 -8.03
C ALA A 170 17.64 -4.75 -6.66
N ASN A 171 17.30 -3.45 -6.57
CA ASN A 171 17.47 -2.64 -5.38
C ASN A 171 16.15 -2.11 -4.84
N ASP A 172 15.12 -2.02 -5.68
CA ASP A 172 13.86 -1.36 -5.38
C ASP A 172 12.70 -2.33 -5.09
N ILE A 173 12.93 -3.66 -5.31
CA ILE A 173 11.97 -4.73 -4.97
C ILE A 173 12.54 -5.64 -3.88
#